data_38d08f2153443e90c87ac1e18c8310f8
#
_entry.id   38d08f2153443e90c87ac1e18c8310f8
#
_cell.length_a   1.000
_cell.length_b   1.000
_cell.length_c   1.000
_cell.angle_alpha   90.00
_cell.angle_beta   90.00
_cell.angle_gamma   90.00
#
_symmetry.space_group_name_H-M   'P 1'
#
loop_
_entity.id
_entity.type
_entity.pdbx_description
1 polymer ?
#
loop_
_entity_poly.entity_id
_entity_poly.type
_entity_poly.pdbx_seq_one_letter_code
_entity_poly.pdbx_strand_id
1 'polypeptide(L)'
;MVKKGDLVKVGTLVAKAGGFVSANIHSSVSGKVNKIDNALDSSGYKRPAIYIDVEGDEWEETIDRSDALVKDCTLSSKEIVDKIAAAGIVGLGGATFPTQVKLVPPPGSKAEIIIINAVECEPYLTSDHSLMMEKANRYWWASHC
;
A
#
# COMPACT_ATOMS: atom_id res chain seq x y z
N MET A 1 -2.18 -0.44 17.23
CA MET A 1 -2.73 -1.76 16.87
C MET A 1 -4.12 -1.85 17.46
N VAL A 2 -5.08 -2.25 16.67
CA VAL A 2 -6.47 -2.46 17.11
C VAL A 2 -6.59 -3.58 18.15
N LYS A 3 -7.72 -3.63 18.87
CA LYS A 3 -8.02 -4.61 19.90
C LYS A 3 -9.33 -5.31 19.56
N LYS A 4 -9.58 -6.46 20.19
CA LYS A 4 -10.88 -7.14 20.12
C LYS A 4 -12.00 -6.19 20.53
N GLY A 5 -13.02 -6.11 19.69
CA GLY A 5 -14.21 -5.28 19.90
C GLY A 5 -14.16 -3.91 19.22
N ASP A 6 -12.99 -3.48 18.72
CA ASP A 6 -12.87 -2.21 17.99
C ASP A 6 -13.66 -2.28 16.68
N LEU A 7 -14.32 -1.16 16.34
CA LEU A 7 -14.92 -0.97 15.02
C LEU A 7 -13.87 -0.43 14.06
N VAL A 8 -13.87 -0.96 12.86
CA VAL A 8 -12.96 -0.55 11.78
C VAL A 8 -13.75 -0.28 10.51
N LYS A 9 -13.23 0.65 9.71
CA LYS A 9 -13.70 0.97 8.37
C LYS A 9 -12.65 0.54 7.35
N VAL A 10 -13.02 0.47 6.09
CA VAL A 10 -12.04 0.34 5.00
C VAL A 10 -11.05 1.50 5.09
N GLY A 11 -9.77 1.21 5.19
CA GLY A 11 -8.71 2.21 5.39
C GLY A 11 -8.30 2.48 6.83
N THR A 12 -9.04 1.99 7.84
CA THR A 12 -8.62 2.12 9.25
C THR A 12 -7.26 1.47 9.46
N LEU A 13 -6.31 2.19 10.07
CA LEU A 13 -4.99 1.66 10.41
C LEU A 13 -5.10 0.58 11.49
N VAL A 14 -4.87 -0.68 11.13
CA VAL A 14 -5.02 -1.82 12.05
C VAL A 14 -3.70 -2.27 12.66
N ALA A 15 -2.57 -2.07 11.96
CA ALA A 15 -1.24 -2.31 12.51
C ALA A 15 -0.23 -1.29 11.98
N LYS A 16 0.65 -0.81 12.86
CA LYS A 16 1.73 0.12 12.52
C LYS A 16 3.00 -0.63 12.10
N ALA A 17 3.75 -0.01 11.19
CA ALA A 17 5.10 -0.43 10.85
C ALA A 17 5.97 -0.59 12.10
N GLY A 18 6.71 -1.69 12.17
CA GLY A 18 7.54 -2.04 13.32
C GLY A 18 9.00 -1.62 13.18
N GLY A 19 9.41 -1.05 12.04
CA GLY A 19 10.79 -0.65 11.77
C GLY A 19 10.95 0.03 10.42
N PHE A 20 12.19 0.30 10.01
CA PHE A 20 12.48 1.00 8.76
C PHE A 20 11.99 0.24 7.52
N VAL A 21 12.30 -1.05 7.42
CA VAL A 21 11.79 -1.93 6.35
C VAL A 21 10.51 -2.58 6.85
N SER A 22 9.44 -1.80 6.89
CA SER A 22 8.12 -2.23 7.34
C SER A 22 7.06 -1.29 6.75
N ALA A 23 5.81 -1.71 6.74
CA ALA A 23 4.69 -0.90 6.26
C ALA A 23 3.52 -0.94 7.23
N ASN A 24 2.72 0.12 7.22
CA ASN A 24 1.44 0.15 7.90
C ASN A 24 0.46 -0.82 7.23
N ILE A 25 -0.43 -1.40 8.02
CA ILE A 25 -1.49 -2.27 7.53
C ILE A 25 -2.84 -1.61 7.84
N HIS A 26 -3.64 -1.46 6.80
CA HIS A 26 -4.98 -0.89 6.88
C HIS A 26 -6.03 -1.98 6.65
N SER A 27 -7.20 -1.80 7.23
CA SER A 27 -8.33 -2.71 7.01
C SER A 27 -8.82 -2.58 5.57
N SER A 28 -9.05 -3.71 4.92
CA SER A 28 -9.69 -3.78 3.60
C SER A 28 -11.21 -3.91 3.67
N VAL A 29 -11.76 -4.00 4.89
CA VAL A 29 -13.18 -4.20 5.15
C VAL A 29 -13.64 -3.32 6.31
N SER A 30 -14.95 -3.05 6.39
CA SER A 30 -15.58 -2.48 7.57
C SER A 30 -16.16 -3.58 8.46
N GLY A 31 -16.25 -3.33 9.75
CA GLY A 31 -16.81 -4.28 10.71
C GLY A 31 -16.19 -4.20 12.09
N LYS A 32 -16.27 -5.29 12.83
CA LYS A 32 -15.81 -5.38 14.21
C LYS A 32 -14.66 -6.38 14.35
N VAL A 33 -13.60 -5.98 15.04
CA VAL A 33 -12.49 -6.89 15.36
C VAL A 33 -12.95 -7.97 16.32
N ASN A 34 -13.02 -9.20 15.85
CA ASN A 34 -13.45 -10.37 16.62
C ASN A 34 -12.35 -10.85 17.56
N LYS A 35 -11.15 -11.10 16.98
CA LYS A 35 -9.99 -11.56 17.74
C LYS A 35 -8.68 -11.23 16.99
N ILE A 36 -7.59 -11.30 17.74
CA ILE A 36 -6.24 -11.32 17.19
C ILE A 36 -5.64 -12.66 17.62
N ASP A 37 -5.25 -13.47 16.65
CA ASP A 37 -4.78 -14.83 16.88
C ASP A 37 -3.85 -15.27 15.73
N ASN A 38 -3.16 -16.39 15.88
CA ASN A 38 -2.33 -16.91 14.81
C ASN A 38 -3.19 -17.61 13.74
N ALA A 39 -2.92 -17.30 12.48
CA ALA A 39 -3.45 -18.00 11.31
C ALA A 39 -2.32 -18.60 10.48
N LEU A 40 -2.62 -19.65 9.74
CA LEU A 40 -1.71 -20.15 8.71
C LEU A 40 -1.73 -19.16 7.54
N ASP A 41 -0.54 -18.71 7.15
CA ASP A 41 -0.37 -17.94 5.92
C ASP A 41 -0.24 -18.86 4.69
N SER A 42 -0.14 -18.27 3.50
CA SER A 42 0.02 -19.02 2.25
C SER A 42 1.32 -19.84 2.16
N SER A 43 2.31 -19.55 3.01
CA SER A 43 3.56 -20.30 3.13
C SER A 43 3.47 -21.46 4.12
N GLY A 44 2.31 -21.66 4.77
CA GLY A 44 2.09 -22.70 5.78
C GLY A 44 2.62 -22.38 7.18
N TYR A 45 3.07 -21.15 7.42
CA TYR A 45 3.54 -20.72 8.73
C TYR A 45 2.43 -20.04 9.53
N LYS A 46 2.45 -20.21 10.84
CA LYS A 46 1.55 -19.48 11.75
C LYS A 46 2.05 -18.06 11.93
N ARG A 47 1.21 -17.09 11.57
CA ARG A 47 1.47 -15.65 11.70
C ARG A 47 0.35 -14.97 12.46
N PRO A 48 0.63 -13.87 13.21
CA PRO A 48 -0.43 -13.07 13.82
C PRO A 48 -1.38 -12.53 12.75
N ALA A 49 -2.68 -12.72 12.98
CA ALA A 49 -3.75 -12.26 12.10
C ALA A 49 -4.84 -11.55 12.91
N ILE A 50 -5.45 -10.56 12.28
CA ILE A 50 -6.60 -9.84 12.83
C ILE A 50 -7.85 -10.39 12.15
N TYR A 51 -8.77 -10.94 12.94
CA TYR A 51 -10.04 -11.46 12.46
C TYR A 51 -11.10 -10.38 12.62
N ILE A 52 -11.78 -10.04 11.53
CA ILE A 52 -12.82 -9.00 11.49
C ILE A 52 -14.11 -9.66 11.03
N ASP A 53 -15.17 -9.48 11.84
CA ASP A 53 -16.53 -9.80 11.44
C ASP A 53 -17.00 -8.64 10.56
N VAL A 54 -17.15 -8.92 9.25
CA VAL A 54 -17.44 -7.90 8.25
C VAL A 54 -18.88 -7.44 8.38
N GLU A 55 -19.07 -6.12 8.49
CA GLU A 55 -20.38 -5.47 8.53
C GLU A 55 -20.35 -4.19 7.67
N GLY A 56 -21.30 -4.06 6.75
CA GLY A 56 -21.45 -2.89 5.89
C GLY A 56 -20.32 -2.70 4.87
N ASP A 57 -20.22 -1.49 4.33
CA ASP A 57 -19.16 -1.03 3.40
C ASP A 57 -18.81 0.43 3.75
N GLU A 58 -18.39 0.64 4.99
CA GLU A 58 -18.00 1.96 5.47
C GLU A 58 -16.53 2.24 5.21
N TRP A 59 -16.23 3.42 4.72
CA TRP A 59 -14.88 3.88 4.36
C TRP A 59 -14.44 5.02 5.26
N GLU A 60 -13.14 5.12 5.51
CA GLU A 60 -12.58 6.30 6.14
C GLU A 60 -12.81 7.53 5.25
N GLU A 61 -13.22 8.64 5.84
CA GLU A 61 -13.55 9.88 5.12
C GLU A 61 -12.35 10.49 4.36
N THR A 62 -11.15 10.11 4.76
CA THR A 62 -9.90 10.56 4.15
C THR A 62 -9.57 9.86 2.83
N ILE A 63 -10.32 8.82 2.46
CA ILE A 63 -10.10 8.05 1.24
C ILE A 63 -10.91 8.66 0.09
N ASP A 64 -10.21 9.23 -0.87
CA ASP A 64 -10.81 9.65 -2.13
C ASP A 64 -11.10 8.44 -3.01
N ARG A 65 -12.39 8.18 -3.24
CA ARG A 65 -12.89 7.08 -4.09
C ARG A 65 -13.16 7.54 -5.52
N SER A 66 -12.88 8.78 -5.84
CA SER A 66 -13.05 9.30 -7.20
C SER A 66 -11.98 8.76 -8.16
N ASP A 67 -12.30 8.75 -9.45
CA ASP A 67 -11.34 8.44 -10.51
C ASP A 67 -10.52 9.68 -10.93
N ALA A 68 -10.69 10.80 -10.24
CA ALA A 68 -9.99 12.03 -10.54
C ALA A 68 -8.49 11.87 -10.44
N LEU A 69 -7.77 12.30 -11.47
CA LEU A 69 -6.31 12.34 -11.46
C LEU A 69 -5.88 13.71 -10.93
N VAL A 70 -5.30 13.74 -9.74
CA VAL A 70 -4.68 14.94 -9.21
C VAL A 70 -3.35 15.16 -9.94
N LYS A 71 -3.27 16.24 -10.72
CA LYS A 71 -2.11 16.53 -11.57
C LYS A 71 -1.12 17.50 -10.94
N ASP A 72 -1.54 18.24 -9.94
CA ASP A 72 -0.70 19.22 -9.26
C ASP A 72 -0.19 18.65 -7.93
N CYS A 73 1.10 18.37 -7.86
CA CYS A 73 1.76 17.96 -6.63
C CYS A 73 2.58 19.14 -6.07
N THR A 74 2.11 19.73 -4.99
CA THR A 74 2.80 20.83 -4.29
C THR A 74 3.63 20.35 -3.10
N LEU A 75 3.68 19.03 -2.89
CA LEU A 75 4.36 18.43 -1.75
C LEU A 75 5.87 18.35 -1.99
N SER A 76 6.63 18.54 -0.94
CA SER A 76 8.07 18.24 -0.96
C SER A 76 8.31 16.72 -1.05
N SER A 77 9.50 16.32 -1.53
CA SER A 77 9.89 14.90 -1.61
C SER A 77 9.72 14.16 -0.28
N LYS A 78 10.02 14.83 0.84
CA LYS A 78 9.83 14.26 2.17
C LYS A 78 8.35 14.00 2.47
N GLU A 79 7.49 14.96 2.21
CA GLU A 79 6.04 14.83 2.45
C GLU A 79 5.42 13.72 1.57
N ILE A 80 5.91 13.55 0.34
CA ILE A 80 5.49 12.45 -0.53
C ILE A 80 5.86 11.11 0.09
N VAL A 81 7.13 10.95 0.51
CA VAL A 81 7.61 9.73 1.16
C VAL A 81 6.84 9.44 2.45
N ASP A 82 6.60 10.46 3.28
CA ASP A 82 5.84 10.34 4.53
C ASP A 82 4.38 9.90 4.26
N LYS A 83 3.73 10.45 3.24
CA LYS A 83 2.37 10.02 2.82
C LYS A 83 2.34 8.58 2.33
N ILE A 84 3.31 8.16 1.52
CA ILE A 84 3.43 6.79 1.02
C ILE A 84 3.62 5.82 2.20
N ALA A 85 4.47 6.19 3.17
CA ALA A 85 4.70 5.41 4.38
C ALA A 85 3.42 5.32 5.24
N ALA A 86 2.73 6.45 5.43
CA ALA A 86 1.48 6.50 6.18
C ALA A 86 0.38 5.63 5.54
N ALA A 87 0.29 5.65 4.21
CA ALA A 87 -0.66 4.83 3.45
C ALA A 87 -0.28 3.34 3.39
N GLY A 88 0.92 2.96 3.84
CA GLY A 88 1.36 1.56 3.85
C GLY A 88 1.58 0.97 2.46
N ILE A 89 1.97 1.80 1.48
CA ILE A 89 2.15 1.35 0.09
C ILE A 89 3.38 0.47 -0.03
N VAL A 90 3.20 -0.70 -0.62
CA VAL A 90 4.24 -1.70 -0.87
C VAL A 90 4.22 -2.12 -2.34
N GLY A 91 5.31 -2.71 -2.81
CA GLY A 91 5.35 -3.31 -4.15
C GLY A 91 4.47 -4.55 -4.23
N LEU A 92 3.58 -4.62 -5.22
CA LEU A 92 2.63 -5.72 -5.39
C LEU A 92 3.11 -6.80 -6.36
N GLY A 93 4.23 -6.57 -7.06
CA GLY A 93 4.78 -7.51 -8.04
C GLY A 93 5.73 -8.56 -7.45
N GLY A 94 5.66 -8.88 -6.16
CA GLY A 94 6.51 -9.93 -5.58
C GLY A 94 6.77 -9.78 -4.09
N ALA A 95 7.93 -9.24 -3.71
CA ALA A 95 8.41 -9.24 -2.31
C ALA A 95 7.65 -8.32 -1.34
N THR A 96 6.62 -7.60 -1.78
CA THR A 96 5.88 -6.61 -0.95
C THR A 96 6.79 -5.61 -0.23
N PHE A 97 7.89 -5.21 -0.89
CA PHE A 97 8.87 -4.31 -0.29
C PHE A 97 8.28 -2.90 -0.12
N PRO A 98 8.49 -2.24 1.03
CA PRO A 98 7.92 -0.92 1.31
C PRO A 98 8.38 0.14 0.31
N THR A 99 7.43 0.81 -0.34
CA THR A 99 7.74 1.76 -1.42
C THR A 99 8.47 2.99 -0.91
N GLN A 100 8.16 3.49 0.30
CA GLN A 100 8.87 4.64 0.90
C GLN A 100 10.37 4.38 1.04
N VAL A 101 10.80 3.13 1.27
CA VAL A 101 12.23 2.79 1.39
C VAL A 101 12.93 2.88 0.04
N LYS A 102 12.23 2.48 -1.04
CA LYS A 102 12.77 2.56 -2.41
C LYS A 102 13.00 4.00 -2.89
N LEU A 103 12.18 4.94 -2.39
CA LEU A 103 12.20 6.34 -2.82
C LEU A 103 13.22 7.20 -2.07
N VAL A 104 13.89 6.66 -1.06
CA VAL A 104 14.93 7.37 -0.31
C VAL A 104 16.31 6.91 -0.78
N PRO A 105 17.03 7.72 -1.59
CA PRO A 105 18.38 7.37 -2.00
C PRO A 105 19.31 7.24 -0.79
N PRO A 106 20.32 6.37 -0.83
CA PRO A 106 21.35 6.31 0.19
C PRO A 106 22.06 7.65 0.36
N PRO A 107 22.51 8.01 1.57
CA PRO A 107 23.25 9.25 1.80
C PRO A 107 24.43 9.40 0.84
N GLY A 108 24.55 10.57 0.20
CA GLY A 108 25.60 10.87 -0.77
C GLY A 108 25.32 10.37 -2.19
N SER A 109 24.23 9.68 -2.42
CA SER A 109 23.80 9.25 -3.76
C SER A 109 22.80 10.25 -4.35
N LYS A 110 22.86 10.43 -5.68
CA LYS A 110 21.89 11.22 -6.44
C LYS A 110 21.26 10.33 -7.51
N ALA A 111 19.94 10.24 -7.51
CA ALA A 111 19.20 9.56 -8.56
C ALA A 111 18.95 10.56 -9.72
N GLU A 112 19.35 10.20 -10.93
CA GLU A 112 19.16 11.02 -12.13
C GLU A 112 18.16 10.38 -13.09
N ILE A 113 17.91 9.06 -12.95
CA ILE A 113 17.04 8.30 -13.83
C ILE A 113 16.12 7.43 -12.98
N ILE A 114 14.84 7.44 -13.29
CA ILE A 114 13.84 6.52 -12.75
C ILE A 114 13.54 5.47 -13.81
N ILE A 115 13.68 4.20 -13.46
CA ILE A 115 13.33 3.07 -14.30
C ILE A 115 12.15 2.35 -13.68
N ILE A 116 11.02 2.31 -14.39
CA ILE A 116 9.84 1.53 -13.99
C ILE A 116 9.96 0.15 -14.63
N ASN A 117 10.12 -0.87 -13.79
CA ASN A 117 10.07 -2.24 -14.25
C ASN A 117 8.61 -2.71 -14.30
N ALA A 118 8.09 -2.90 -15.49
CA ALA A 118 6.75 -3.40 -15.77
C ALA A 118 6.81 -4.70 -16.59
N VAL A 119 7.83 -5.51 -16.35
CA VAL A 119 7.98 -6.85 -16.95
C VAL A 119 7.22 -7.84 -16.10
N GLU A 120 6.30 -8.58 -16.73
CA GLU A 120 5.52 -9.63 -16.06
C GLU A 120 6.45 -10.70 -15.48
N CYS A 121 6.13 -11.17 -14.25
CA CYS A 121 6.96 -12.13 -13.54
C CYS A 121 6.81 -13.55 -14.07
N GLU A 122 5.63 -13.90 -14.63
CA GLU A 122 5.32 -15.23 -15.11
C GLU A 122 4.77 -15.21 -16.53
N PRO A 123 4.98 -16.29 -17.30
CA PRO A 123 4.36 -16.46 -18.62
C PRO A 123 2.82 -16.35 -18.53
N TYR A 124 2.23 -15.75 -19.54
CA TYR A 124 0.79 -15.52 -19.67
C TYR A 124 0.15 -14.51 -18.71
N LEU A 125 0.88 -13.91 -17.78
CA LEU A 125 0.40 -12.72 -17.06
C LEU A 125 0.41 -11.52 -17.99
N THR A 126 -0.63 -10.68 -17.87
CA THR A 126 -0.80 -9.44 -18.65
C THR A 126 -1.30 -8.28 -17.78
N SER A 127 -1.16 -8.38 -16.46
CA SER A 127 -1.66 -7.40 -15.49
C SER A 127 -0.96 -6.07 -15.62
N ASP A 128 0.37 -6.06 -15.69
CA ASP A 128 1.17 -4.84 -15.81
C ASP A 128 0.98 -4.20 -17.18
N HIS A 129 0.95 -5.02 -18.24
CA HIS A 129 0.65 -4.55 -19.59
C HIS A 129 -0.73 -3.90 -19.68
N SER A 130 -1.77 -4.58 -19.19
CA SER A 130 -3.13 -4.07 -19.19
C SER A 130 -3.24 -2.77 -18.40
N LEU A 131 -2.62 -2.71 -17.23
CA LEU A 131 -2.61 -1.52 -16.39
C LEU A 131 -1.91 -0.33 -17.07
N MET A 132 -0.77 -0.56 -17.74
CA MET A 132 -0.09 0.48 -18.52
C MET A 132 -0.96 0.99 -19.67
N MET A 133 -1.65 0.11 -20.38
CA MET A 133 -2.53 0.49 -21.48
C MET A 133 -3.76 1.27 -21.01
N GLU A 134 -4.40 0.82 -19.95
CA GLU A 134 -5.64 1.43 -19.46
C GLU A 134 -5.41 2.69 -18.62
N LYS A 135 -4.29 2.76 -17.90
CA LYS A 135 -4.01 3.82 -16.92
C LYS A 135 -2.69 4.55 -17.18
N ALA A 136 -2.25 4.62 -18.44
CA ALA A 136 -0.98 5.25 -18.85
C ALA A 136 -0.77 6.65 -18.23
N ASN A 137 -1.79 7.47 -18.19
CA ASN A 137 -1.73 8.81 -17.60
C ASN A 137 -1.38 8.78 -16.10
N ARG A 138 -1.85 7.78 -15.34
CA ARG A 138 -1.55 7.64 -13.91
C ARG A 138 -0.09 7.27 -13.69
N TYR A 139 0.47 6.40 -14.52
CA TYR A 139 1.89 6.05 -14.49
C TYR A 139 2.76 7.25 -14.78
N TRP A 140 2.42 8.00 -15.83
CA TRP A 140 3.19 9.16 -16.23
C TRP A 140 3.25 10.21 -15.11
N TRP A 141 2.11 10.55 -14.51
CA TRP A 141 2.05 11.51 -13.41
C TRP A 141 2.74 11.02 -12.14
N ALA A 142 2.59 9.75 -11.78
CA ALA A 142 3.27 9.19 -10.61
C ALA A 142 4.80 9.23 -10.72
N SER A 143 5.35 9.21 -11.94
CA SER A 143 6.79 9.31 -12.16
C SER A 143 7.32 10.75 -12.22
N HIS A 144 6.44 11.76 -12.20
CA HIS A 144 6.81 13.18 -12.32
C HIS A 144 6.53 13.98 -11.03
N CYS A 145 5.94 13.37 -10.02
CA CYS A 145 5.85 13.91 -8.67
C CYS A 145 7.10 13.57 -7.87
#